data_3f7d1ab0c238755c8cb424075393564b
#
_entry.id   3f7d1ab0c238755c8cb424075393564b
#
_cell.length_a   1.000
_cell.length_b   1.000
_cell.length_c   1.000
_cell.angle_alpha   90.00
_cell.angle_beta   90.00
_cell.angle_gamma   90.00
#
_symmetry.space_group_name_H-M   'P 1'
#
loop_
_entity.id
_entity.type
_entity.pdbx_description
1 polymer ?
#
loop_
_entity_poly.entity_id
_entity_poly.type
_entity_poly.pdbx_seq_one_letter_code
_entity_poly.pdbx_strand_id
1 'polypeptide(L)'
;MAYKNEYELKVKDKNGNIKSFEDDFSCGVTDFKIPSFETKDLDTNDFKDVDGDDTFYPEDGMVYKGGDFEVDLCYKGAESSWLDTFVEIATFLKSAPLTINLPYTKDKSWNRCHLKTISDVDIFTNPTIGDVVEFKLTFRVDSVLNNGKLFYTWIVDEDGNVVVDENGTKIESDEGFDFIS
;
A
#
# COMPACT_ATOMS: atom_id res chain seq x y z
N MET A 1 -8.14 -4.82 -25.85
CA MET A 1 -7.74 -5.22 -24.47
C MET A 1 -7.02 -4.01 -23.87
N ALA A 2 -7.65 -3.31 -22.96
CA ALA A 2 -6.95 -2.27 -22.20
C ALA A 2 -6.08 -3.01 -21.17
N TYR A 3 -4.77 -2.90 -21.30
CA TYR A 3 -3.87 -3.27 -20.21
C TYR A 3 -4.24 -2.38 -19.01
N LYS A 4 -4.95 -2.91 -18.04
CA LYS A 4 -5.08 -2.26 -16.74
C LYS A 4 -3.66 -2.08 -16.20
N ASN A 5 -3.30 -0.85 -15.88
CA ASN A 5 -1.97 -0.49 -15.42
C ASN A 5 -1.58 -1.32 -14.18
N GLU A 6 -0.77 -2.35 -14.39
CA GLU A 6 -0.13 -3.10 -13.30
C GLU A 6 0.94 -2.25 -12.58
N TYR A 7 1.11 -1.01 -13.03
CA TYR A 7 2.17 -0.08 -12.61
C TYR A 7 1.68 1.02 -11.64
N GLU A 8 0.42 0.96 -11.24
CA GLU A 8 -0.18 1.98 -10.40
C GLU A 8 0.05 1.74 -8.91
N LEU A 9 0.29 2.83 -8.17
CA LEU A 9 0.15 2.85 -6.73
C LEU A 9 -1.33 3.08 -6.39
N LYS A 10 -1.94 2.12 -5.70
CA LYS A 10 -3.31 2.23 -5.20
C LYS A 10 -3.32 2.21 -3.68
N VAL A 11 -4.08 3.11 -3.10
CA VAL A 11 -4.19 3.23 -1.65
C VAL A 11 -5.66 3.26 -1.25
N LYS A 12 -6.02 2.43 -0.28
CA LYS A 12 -7.33 2.43 0.37
C LYS A 12 -7.21 3.00 1.77
N ASP A 13 -8.06 3.96 2.11
CA ASP A 13 -8.15 4.54 3.44
C ASP A 13 -8.98 3.68 4.40
N LYS A 14 -9.04 4.07 5.68
CA LYS A 14 -9.84 3.40 6.72
C LYS A 14 -11.35 3.41 6.45
N ASN A 15 -11.84 4.31 5.61
CA ASN A 15 -13.26 4.44 5.27
C ASN A 15 -13.63 3.60 4.03
N GLY A 16 -12.65 2.93 3.41
CA GLY A 16 -12.85 2.13 2.21
C GLY A 16 -12.70 2.91 0.90
N ASN A 17 -12.35 4.21 0.94
CA ASN A 17 -12.09 4.98 -0.26
C ASN A 17 -10.78 4.54 -0.90
N ILE A 18 -10.82 4.24 -2.18
CA ILE A 18 -9.65 3.81 -2.95
C ILE A 18 -9.27 4.94 -3.90
N LYS A 19 -7.99 5.30 -3.89
CA LYS A 19 -7.40 6.27 -4.81
C LYS A 19 -6.28 5.60 -5.60
N SER A 20 -6.27 5.81 -6.92
CA SER A 20 -5.13 5.55 -7.79
C SER A 20 -4.29 6.82 -7.90
N PHE A 21 -3.00 6.69 -7.69
CA PHE A 21 -2.12 7.87 -7.74
C PHE A 21 -1.98 8.41 -9.17
N GLU A 22 -2.07 7.55 -10.18
CA GLU A 22 -2.04 7.97 -11.58
C GLU A 22 -3.35 8.65 -12.00
N ASP A 23 -4.48 8.02 -11.73
CA ASP A 23 -5.79 8.49 -12.20
C ASP A 23 -6.32 9.68 -11.38
N ASP A 24 -6.18 9.63 -10.04
CA ASP A 24 -6.76 10.64 -9.15
C ASP A 24 -5.84 11.84 -8.91
N PHE A 25 -4.50 11.64 -8.95
CA PHE A 25 -3.53 12.66 -8.59
C PHE A 25 -2.52 13.00 -9.68
N SER A 26 -2.63 12.37 -10.85
CA SER A 26 -1.67 12.53 -11.97
C SER A 26 -0.21 12.24 -11.55
N CYS A 27 -0.03 11.27 -10.65
CA CYS A 27 1.26 10.87 -10.10
C CYS A 27 1.65 9.48 -10.56
N GLY A 28 2.64 9.38 -11.43
CA GLY A 28 3.24 8.10 -11.84
C GLY A 28 4.29 7.63 -10.84
N VAL A 29 4.39 6.31 -10.64
CA VAL A 29 5.46 5.71 -9.83
C VAL A 29 6.72 5.60 -10.66
N THR A 30 7.84 6.13 -10.16
CA THR A 30 9.15 6.08 -10.82
C THR A 30 10.05 5.00 -10.25
N ASP A 31 9.99 4.78 -8.93
CA ASP A 31 10.69 3.69 -8.23
C ASP A 31 9.95 3.32 -6.94
N PHE A 32 10.21 2.13 -6.42
CA PHE A 32 9.71 1.73 -5.11
C PHE A 32 10.59 0.67 -4.46
N LYS A 33 10.59 0.64 -3.13
CA LYS A 33 11.25 -0.37 -2.33
C LYS A 33 10.24 -1.07 -1.44
N ILE A 34 10.22 -2.39 -1.46
CA ILE A 34 9.38 -3.18 -0.56
C ILE A 34 9.98 -3.18 0.85
N PRO A 35 9.16 -3.40 1.91
CA PRO A 35 9.66 -3.52 3.27
C PRO A 35 10.67 -4.66 3.40
N SER A 36 11.70 -4.46 4.22
CA SER A 36 12.60 -5.54 4.61
C SER A 36 11.87 -6.58 5.47
N PHE A 37 12.19 -7.86 5.25
CA PHE A 37 11.65 -8.97 6.05
C PHE A 37 12.62 -9.31 7.18
N GLU A 38 12.57 -8.52 8.25
CA GLU A 38 13.40 -8.73 9.44
C GLU A 38 12.59 -9.42 10.54
N THR A 39 13.16 -10.46 11.13
CA THR A 39 12.56 -11.13 12.28
C THR A 39 12.73 -10.28 13.55
N LYS A 40 11.79 -10.43 14.49
CA LYS A 40 11.99 -9.88 15.82
C LYS A 40 13.14 -10.61 16.50
N ASP A 41 13.86 -9.88 17.33
CA ASP A 41 14.89 -10.50 18.18
C ASP A 41 14.22 -11.51 19.09
N LEU A 42 14.88 -12.66 19.25
CA LEU A 42 14.41 -13.68 20.17
C LEU A 42 14.91 -13.38 21.58
N ASP A 43 14.09 -13.75 22.56
CA ASP A 43 14.54 -13.71 23.93
C ASP A 43 15.61 -14.77 24.12
N THR A 44 16.77 -14.37 24.64
CA THR A 44 17.90 -15.23 24.95
C THR A 44 18.23 -15.16 26.43
N ASN A 45 18.52 -16.29 27.04
CA ASN A 45 19.06 -16.36 28.38
C ASN A 45 20.53 -16.73 28.31
N ASP A 46 21.38 -15.88 28.88
CA ASP A 46 22.80 -16.14 29.06
C ASP A 46 23.00 -16.82 30.43
N PHE A 47 23.17 -18.13 30.41
CA PHE A 47 23.50 -18.90 31.60
C PHE A 47 25.02 -18.98 31.77
N LYS A 48 25.55 -18.47 32.87
CA LYS A 48 27.01 -18.36 33.12
C LYS A 48 27.75 -19.72 33.13
N ASP A 49 27.01 -20.82 33.27
CA ASP A 49 27.56 -22.17 33.43
C ASP A 49 27.34 -23.07 32.21
N VAL A 50 26.81 -22.53 31.10
CA VAL A 50 26.55 -23.28 29.88
C VAL A 50 27.17 -22.53 28.70
N ASP A 51 27.90 -23.24 27.84
CA ASP A 51 28.46 -22.66 26.60
C ASP A 51 27.33 -22.34 25.61
N GLY A 52 27.16 -21.06 25.30
CA GLY A 52 26.18 -20.54 24.35
C GLY A 52 24.92 -19.96 25.01
N ASP A 53 24.10 -19.34 24.20
CA ASP A 53 22.83 -18.72 24.60
C ASP A 53 21.68 -19.72 24.44
N ASP A 54 20.80 -19.78 25.44
CA ASP A 54 19.54 -20.49 25.33
C ASP A 54 18.49 -19.56 24.71
N THR A 55 18.12 -19.84 23.46
CA THR A 55 17.22 -19.03 22.67
C THR A 55 15.80 -19.60 22.70
N PHE A 56 14.85 -18.80 23.13
CA PHE A 56 13.44 -19.16 23.09
C PHE A 56 12.88 -19.03 21.68
N TYR A 57 12.46 -20.13 21.09
CA TYR A 57 11.78 -20.16 19.79
C TYR A 57 10.26 -20.23 20.01
N PRO A 58 9.47 -19.25 19.48
CA PRO A 58 8.01 -19.30 19.57
C PRO A 58 7.45 -20.56 18.88
N GLU A 59 6.43 -21.19 19.45
CA GLU A 59 5.78 -22.38 18.87
C GLU A 59 5.21 -22.10 17.48
N ASP A 60 4.70 -20.88 17.23
CA ASP A 60 4.14 -20.44 15.95
C ASP A 60 5.21 -19.98 14.95
N GLY A 61 6.49 -20.16 15.28
CA GLY A 61 7.61 -19.75 14.42
C GLY A 61 8.03 -18.29 14.61
N MET A 62 8.93 -17.84 13.73
CA MET A 62 9.54 -16.51 13.82
C MET A 62 8.53 -15.41 13.47
N VAL A 63 8.50 -14.36 14.30
CA VAL A 63 7.66 -13.17 14.04
C VAL A 63 8.48 -12.10 13.34
N TYR A 64 7.95 -11.54 12.26
CA TYR A 64 8.60 -10.45 11.55
C TYR A 64 8.30 -9.09 12.19
N LYS A 65 9.29 -8.20 12.12
CA LYS A 65 9.13 -6.79 12.50
C LYS A 65 8.25 -6.08 11.46
N GLY A 66 7.60 -5.00 11.87
CA GLY A 66 7.09 -4.01 10.93
C GLY A 66 8.26 -3.34 10.18
N GLY A 67 8.02 -2.93 8.95
CA GLY A 67 9.05 -2.36 8.09
C GLY A 67 8.64 -1.03 7.48
N ASP A 68 9.62 -0.27 7.04
CA ASP A 68 9.40 0.92 6.24
C ASP A 68 9.57 0.55 4.76
N PHE A 69 8.78 1.18 3.89
CA PHE A 69 8.94 1.09 2.45
C PHE A 69 8.76 2.46 1.81
N GLU A 70 9.35 2.64 0.65
CA GLU A 70 9.46 3.90 -0.05
C GLU A 70 8.83 3.78 -1.43
N VAL A 71 8.17 4.85 -1.87
CA VAL A 71 7.64 4.99 -3.22
C VAL A 71 8.04 6.35 -3.75
N ASP A 72 8.79 6.38 -4.84
CA ASP A 72 9.16 7.59 -5.55
C ASP A 72 8.11 7.88 -6.61
N LEU A 73 7.61 9.10 -6.61
CA LEU A 73 6.51 9.55 -7.45
C LEU A 73 6.91 10.76 -8.28
N CYS A 74 6.34 10.84 -9.47
CA CYS A 74 6.45 12.00 -10.33
C CYS A 74 5.05 12.51 -10.67
N TYR A 75 4.71 13.69 -10.16
CA TYR A 75 3.52 14.43 -10.56
C TYR A 75 3.77 15.14 -11.87
N LYS A 76 2.77 15.15 -12.74
CA LYS A 76 2.78 15.94 -13.98
C LYS A 76 1.41 16.54 -14.21
N GLY A 77 1.32 17.84 -14.11
CA GLY A 77 0.06 18.57 -14.21
C GLY A 77 0.19 19.99 -14.78
N ALA A 78 -0.90 20.73 -14.73
CA ALA A 78 -0.92 22.12 -15.17
C ALA A 78 -0.04 23.01 -14.30
N GLU A 79 0.41 24.13 -14.84
CA GLU A 79 1.20 25.13 -14.11
C GLU A 79 0.49 25.56 -12.82
N SER A 80 1.25 25.61 -11.72
CA SER A 80 0.79 26.02 -10.39
C SER A 80 -0.30 25.18 -9.72
N SER A 81 -0.60 23.98 -10.24
CA SER A 81 -1.62 23.08 -9.64
C SER A 81 -1.03 22.02 -8.70
N TRP A 82 0.29 21.86 -8.67
CA TRP A 82 0.95 20.80 -7.91
C TRP A 82 0.72 20.91 -6.40
N LEU A 83 0.67 22.13 -5.84
CA LEU A 83 0.51 22.33 -4.41
C LEU A 83 -0.85 21.86 -3.91
N ASP A 84 -1.92 22.12 -4.66
CA ASP A 84 -3.27 21.69 -4.32
C ASP A 84 -3.35 20.16 -4.33
N THR A 85 -2.80 19.52 -5.36
CA THR A 85 -2.72 18.06 -5.46
C THR A 85 -1.90 17.48 -4.30
N PHE A 86 -0.78 18.12 -3.93
CA PHE A 86 0.06 17.69 -2.83
C PHE A 86 -0.67 17.74 -1.48
N VAL A 87 -1.44 18.81 -1.24
CA VAL A 87 -2.29 18.95 -0.05
C VAL A 87 -3.39 17.89 -0.04
N GLU A 88 -3.99 17.59 -1.18
CA GLU A 88 -5.01 16.55 -1.30
C GLU A 88 -4.42 15.17 -1.00
N ILE A 89 -3.26 14.82 -1.56
CA ILE A 89 -2.53 13.57 -1.26
C ILE A 89 -2.25 13.47 0.25
N ALA A 90 -1.67 14.52 0.85
CA ALA A 90 -1.34 14.51 2.27
C ALA A 90 -2.59 14.35 3.15
N THR A 91 -3.69 14.99 2.77
CA THR A 91 -4.99 14.89 3.46
C THR A 91 -5.57 13.48 3.37
N PHE A 92 -5.54 12.87 2.20
CA PHE A 92 -6.01 11.50 1.99
C PHE A 92 -5.16 10.50 2.79
N LEU A 93 -3.84 10.59 2.69
CA LEU A 93 -2.92 9.67 3.37
C LEU A 93 -2.92 9.81 4.91
N LYS A 94 -3.45 10.90 5.45
CA LYS A 94 -3.66 11.07 6.90
C LYS A 94 -4.72 10.11 7.45
N SER A 95 -5.58 9.54 6.61
CA SER A 95 -6.69 8.66 7.02
C SER A 95 -6.25 7.23 7.35
N ALA A 96 -5.21 7.07 8.16
CA ALA A 96 -4.73 5.75 8.59
C ALA A 96 -5.77 4.96 9.42
N PRO A 97 -5.72 3.62 9.45
CA PRO A 97 -4.76 2.77 8.72
C PRO A 97 -5.06 2.70 7.22
N LEU A 98 -4.01 2.61 6.45
CA LEU A 98 -4.05 2.51 4.99
C LEU A 98 -3.83 1.05 4.56
N THR A 99 -4.41 0.69 3.42
CA THR A 99 -4.03 -0.51 2.66
C THR A 99 -3.38 -0.06 1.36
N ILE A 100 -2.15 -0.52 1.11
CA ILE A 100 -1.32 -0.05 0.00
C ILE A 100 -1.01 -1.20 -0.93
N ASN A 101 -1.34 -1.02 -2.21
CA ASN A 101 -0.98 -1.89 -3.30
C ASN A 101 0.09 -1.21 -4.14
N LEU A 102 1.27 -1.82 -4.20
CA LEU A 102 2.39 -1.33 -4.99
C LEU A 102 2.30 -1.85 -6.44
N PRO A 103 2.96 -1.17 -7.38
CA PRO A 103 3.11 -1.68 -8.73
C PRO A 103 3.63 -3.13 -8.75
N TYR A 104 3.21 -3.90 -9.75
CA TYR A 104 3.61 -5.31 -9.97
C TYR A 104 3.23 -6.32 -8.88
N THR A 105 2.51 -5.90 -7.83
CA THR A 105 2.10 -6.82 -6.78
C THR A 105 0.72 -7.46 -7.04
N LYS A 106 0.13 -7.18 -8.20
CA LYS A 106 -1.22 -7.58 -8.60
C LYS A 106 -2.24 -7.13 -7.54
N ASP A 107 -2.97 -8.07 -6.98
CA ASP A 107 -3.99 -7.86 -5.94
C ASP A 107 -3.43 -7.93 -4.51
N LYS A 108 -2.14 -8.24 -4.35
CA LYS A 108 -1.52 -8.27 -3.03
C LYS A 108 -1.20 -6.86 -2.53
N SER A 109 -1.55 -6.59 -1.29
CA SER A 109 -1.36 -5.29 -0.66
C SER A 109 -0.90 -5.44 0.78
N TRP A 110 -0.29 -4.38 1.31
CA TRP A 110 0.07 -4.28 2.72
C TRP A 110 -1.02 -3.54 3.49
N ASN A 111 -1.56 -4.20 4.50
CA ASN A 111 -2.56 -3.62 5.40
C ASN A 111 -1.91 -2.96 6.60
N ARG A 112 -2.68 -2.08 7.27
CA ARG A 112 -2.26 -1.38 8.49
C ARG A 112 -0.99 -0.56 8.28
N CYS A 113 -0.94 0.11 7.12
CA CYS A 113 0.11 1.06 6.83
C CYS A 113 -0.25 2.46 7.31
N HIS A 114 0.76 3.28 7.51
CA HIS A 114 0.60 4.72 7.69
C HIS A 114 1.74 5.48 7.03
N LEU A 115 1.45 6.71 6.61
CA LEU A 115 2.45 7.61 6.07
C LEU A 115 3.39 8.06 7.19
N LYS A 116 4.70 7.92 6.99
CA LYS A 116 5.72 8.46 7.89
C LYS A 116 6.16 9.84 7.46
N THR A 117 6.50 9.98 6.19
CA THR A 117 7.01 11.25 5.66
C THR A 117 6.76 11.38 4.17
N ILE A 118 6.71 12.62 3.72
CA ILE A 118 6.83 13.03 2.33
C ILE A 118 8.14 13.83 2.26
N SER A 119 9.07 13.40 1.42
CA SER A 119 10.42 13.98 1.33
C SER A 119 10.88 14.10 -0.12
N ASP A 120 12.08 14.62 -0.30
CA ASP A 120 12.79 14.73 -1.58
C ASP A 120 11.92 15.40 -2.66
N VAL A 121 11.33 16.56 -2.29
CA VAL A 121 10.41 17.29 -3.18
C VAL A 121 11.22 18.21 -4.09
N ASP A 122 11.32 17.83 -5.36
CA ASP A 122 11.97 18.59 -6.42
C ASP A 122 10.93 19.10 -7.42
N ILE A 123 10.94 20.40 -7.69
CA ILE A 123 9.95 21.09 -8.53
C ILE A 123 10.61 21.59 -9.79
N PHE A 124 10.08 21.16 -10.94
CA PHE A 124 10.51 21.61 -12.25
C PHE A 124 9.32 22.24 -12.97
N THR A 125 9.35 23.57 -13.13
CA THR A 125 8.32 24.28 -13.87
C THR A 125 8.77 24.52 -15.31
N ASN A 126 7.95 24.10 -16.26
CA ASN A 126 8.16 24.37 -17.68
C ASN A 126 6.91 25.03 -18.27
N PRO A 127 7.02 26.23 -18.81
CA PRO A 127 5.87 26.98 -19.35
C PRO A 127 5.11 26.24 -20.48
N THR A 128 5.77 25.29 -21.12
CA THR A 128 5.18 24.54 -22.24
C THR A 128 4.48 23.25 -21.82
N ILE A 129 5.00 22.56 -20.80
CA ILE A 129 4.51 21.24 -20.38
C ILE A 129 3.86 21.24 -18.99
N GLY A 130 3.88 22.37 -18.27
CA GLY A 130 3.37 22.49 -16.91
C GLY A 130 4.41 22.15 -15.85
N ASP A 131 3.92 21.85 -14.64
CA ASP A 131 4.76 21.49 -13.51
C ASP A 131 5.02 19.99 -13.49
N VAL A 132 6.28 19.65 -13.23
CA VAL A 132 6.73 18.30 -12.92
C VAL A 132 7.29 18.35 -11.50
N VAL A 133 6.76 17.51 -10.60
CA VAL A 133 7.21 17.45 -9.22
C VAL A 133 7.57 16.02 -8.87
N GLU A 134 8.82 15.80 -8.50
CA GLU A 134 9.29 14.53 -7.98
C GLU A 134 9.25 14.56 -6.46
N PHE A 135 8.80 13.49 -5.84
CA PHE A 135 8.75 13.38 -4.38
C PHE A 135 8.71 11.93 -3.94
N LYS A 136 9.06 11.71 -2.69
CA LYS A 136 9.09 10.39 -2.06
C LYS A 136 8.07 10.27 -0.95
N LEU A 137 7.31 9.17 -0.95
CA LEU A 137 6.48 8.75 0.16
C LEU A 137 7.16 7.62 0.91
N THR A 138 7.33 7.80 2.22
CA THR A 138 7.77 6.71 3.10
C THR A 138 6.60 6.27 3.96
N PHE A 139 6.28 4.99 3.87
CA PHE A 139 5.24 4.35 4.66
C PHE A 139 5.84 3.39 5.68
N ARG A 140 5.12 3.19 6.76
CA ARG A 140 5.37 2.13 7.73
C ARG A 140 4.26 1.11 7.67
N VAL A 141 4.61 -0.17 7.63
CA VAL A 141 3.69 -1.30 7.82
C VAL A 141 3.92 -1.95 9.17
N ASP A 142 2.85 -2.24 9.91
CA ASP A 142 2.95 -2.86 11.23
C ASP A 142 3.49 -4.29 11.17
N SER A 143 3.15 -5.01 10.09
CA SER A 143 3.65 -6.36 9.83
C SER A 143 3.83 -6.58 8.34
N VAL A 144 5.03 -6.97 7.93
CA VAL A 144 5.36 -7.23 6.51
C VAL A 144 4.64 -8.46 5.95
N LEU A 145 4.15 -9.37 6.79
CA LEU A 145 3.34 -10.52 6.39
C LEU A 145 1.84 -10.26 6.42
N ASN A 146 1.40 -9.09 6.88
CA ASN A 146 -0.01 -8.75 6.92
C ASN A 146 -0.52 -8.33 5.55
N ASN A 147 -0.60 -9.31 4.65
CA ASN A 147 -1.10 -9.11 3.30
C ASN A 147 -2.63 -9.11 3.31
N GLY A 148 -3.21 -8.08 2.74
CA GLY A 148 -4.65 -7.99 2.49
C GLY A 148 -4.94 -7.91 1.00
N LYS A 149 -6.20 -8.07 0.65
CA LYS A 149 -6.68 -7.74 -0.69
C LYS A 149 -7.09 -6.26 -0.70
N LEU A 150 -6.62 -5.50 -1.67
CA LEU A 150 -7.04 -4.11 -1.85
C LEU A 150 -8.52 -4.05 -2.26
N PHE A 151 -8.89 -4.98 -3.13
CA PHE A 151 -10.24 -5.15 -3.63
C PHE A 151 -10.82 -6.43 -3.03
N TYR A 152 -12.01 -6.32 -2.43
CA TYR A 152 -12.85 -7.47 -2.18
C TYR A 152 -13.61 -7.74 -3.47
N THR A 153 -13.46 -8.92 -4.02
CA THR A 153 -14.31 -9.36 -5.12
C THR A 153 -15.63 -9.80 -4.51
N TRP A 154 -16.63 -8.95 -4.56
CA TRP A 154 -17.98 -9.32 -4.15
C TRP A 154 -18.58 -10.27 -5.16
N ILE A 155 -19.28 -11.30 -4.70
CA ILE A 155 -20.14 -12.07 -5.57
C ILE A 155 -21.29 -11.16 -5.99
N VAL A 156 -21.47 -10.98 -7.29
CA VAL A 156 -22.59 -10.24 -7.86
C VAL A 156 -23.52 -11.22 -8.57
N ASP A 157 -24.81 -10.94 -8.52
CA ASP A 157 -25.82 -11.69 -9.27
C ASP A 157 -25.81 -11.32 -10.77
N GLU A 158 -26.70 -11.94 -11.54
CA GLU A 158 -26.83 -11.74 -13.00
C GLU A 158 -27.19 -10.28 -13.37
N ASP A 159 -27.77 -9.53 -12.42
CA ASP A 159 -28.17 -8.13 -12.59
C ASP A 159 -27.08 -7.14 -12.09
N GLY A 160 -25.95 -7.65 -11.58
CA GLY A 160 -24.83 -6.86 -11.07
C GLY A 160 -24.99 -6.38 -9.63
N ASN A 161 -25.97 -6.88 -8.86
CA ASN A 161 -26.13 -6.56 -7.46
C ASN A 161 -25.22 -7.43 -6.59
N VAL A 162 -24.62 -6.84 -5.56
CA VAL A 162 -23.79 -7.56 -4.60
C VAL A 162 -24.64 -8.56 -3.82
N VAL A 163 -24.27 -9.83 -3.86
CA VAL A 163 -24.93 -10.89 -3.08
C VAL A 163 -24.57 -10.71 -1.61
N VAL A 164 -25.60 -10.75 -0.76
CA VAL A 164 -25.45 -10.67 0.70
C VAL A 164 -25.97 -11.97 1.33
N ASP A 165 -25.43 -12.32 2.50
CA ASP A 165 -25.96 -13.41 3.30
C ASP A 165 -27.30 -13.07 3.96
N GLU A 166 -27.87 -13.99 4.69
CA GLU A 166 -29.14 -13.84 5.41
C GLU A 166 -29.14 -12.71 6.48
N ASN A 167 -27.95 -12.27 6.88
CA ASN A 167 -27.74 -11.16 7.84
C ASN A 167 -27.47 -9.82 7.13
N GLY A 168 -27.47 -9.77 5.81
CA GLY A 168 -27.13 -8.61 5.01
C GLY A 168 -25.62 -8.35 4.87
N THR A 169 -24.78 -9.32 5.25
CA THR A 169 -23.32 -9.24 5.08
C THR A 169 -22.95 -9.59 3.64
N LYS A 170 -22.12 -8.78 3.03
CA LYS A 170 -21.65 -9.02 1.65
C LYS A 170 -20.80 -10.27 1.60
N ILE A 171 -21.08 -11.15 0.64
CA ILE A 171 -20.32 -12.39 0.43
C ILE A 171 -19.09 -12.06 -0.41
N GLU A 172 -17.91 -12.40 0.13
CA GLU A 172 -16.64 -12.28 -0.57
C GLU A 172 -16.33 -13.56 -1.33
N SER A 173 -15.75 -13.42 -2.53
CA SER A 173 -15.21 -14.56 -3.27
C SER A 173 -13.78 -14.84 -2.80
N ASP A 174 -13.52 -16.03 -2.28
CA ASP A 174 -12.16 -16.48 -1.92
C ASP A 174 -11.31 -16.82 -3.15
N GLU A 175 -11.93 -17.01 -4.29
CA GLU A 175 -11.26 -17.26 -5.57
C GLU A 175 -11.35 -16.00 -6.42
N GLY A 176 -10.20 -15.46 -6.83
CA GLY A 176 -10.14 -14.37 -7.81
C GLY A 176 -10.69 -14.86 -9.15
N PHE A 177 -11.98 -14.73 -9.36
CA PHE A 177 -12.57 -14.92 -10.66
C PHE A 177 -12.29 -13.69 -11.51
N ASP A 178 -11.47 -13.85 -12.53
CA ASP A 178 -11.39 -12.93 -13.65
C ASP A 178 -12.74 -12.95 -14.37
N PHE A 179 -13.59 -11.97 -14.14
CA PHE A 179 -14.73 -11.74 -15.02
C PHE A 179 -14.21 -11.22 -16.34
N ILE A 180 -14.13 -12.14 -17.31
CA ILE A 180 -13.99 -11.77 -18.72
C ILE A 180 -15.35 -11.26 -19.17
N SER A 181 -15.44 -10.01 -19.47
CA SER A 181 -16.52 -9.42 -20.27
C SER A 181 -15.99 -9.00 -21.62
#